data_9686798b7270cd81185d866bd269ab2f
#
_entry.id   9686798b7270cd81185d866bd269ab2f
#
_cell.length_a   1.000
_cell.length_b   1.000
_cell.length_c   1.000
_cell.angle_alpha   90.00
_cell.angle_beta   90.00
_cell.angle_gamma   90.00
#
_symmetry.space_group_name_H-M   'P 1'
#
loop_
_entity.id
_entity.type
_entity.pdbx_description
1 polymer ?
#
loop_
_entity_poly.entity_id
_entity_poly.type
_entity_poly.pdbx_seq_one_letter_code
_entity_poly.pdbx_strand_id
1 'polypeptide(L)'
;QCIAFDKDGNLIDGQHRLAAVLQTRKTVKMTVATNMDASIFDVVDTGSKRSTGDALDILGSEHGRVVSAALRICICYQKFPEKTWGGATIKQPSTTDITNIYKERKDEIEALLSVIKKKHKNFKCFAPSLGLALSLLLLDAGWSDVQIWEFFDCVTLGANLSPDSVVLSFRNQLSDPHF
;
A
#
# COMPACT_ATOMS: atom_id res chain seq x y z
N GLN A 1 6.11 16.23 -26.55
CA GLN A 1 6.03 14.87 -25.98
C GLN A 1 7.44 14.29 -25.96
N CYS A 2 7.90 13.80 -24.82
CA CYS A 2 9.26 13.31 -24.60
C CYS A 2 9.24 11.79 -24.31
N ILE A 3 10.25 11.07 -24.78
CA ILE A 3 10.59 9.72 -24.36
C ILE A 3 11.92 9.82 -23.60
N ALA A 4 12.06 9.14 -22.46
CA ALA A 4 13.26 9.23 -21.65
C ALA A 4 13.88 7.85 -21.41
N PHE A 5 15.20 7.78 -21.55
CA PHE A 5 16.04 6.61 -21.28
C PHE A 5 17.06 6.93 -20.17
N ASP A 6 17.38 5.94 -19.34
CA ASP A 6 18.42 6.03 -18.34
C ASP A 6 19.84 5.90 -18.95
N LYS A 7 20.85 5.86 -18.08
CA LYS A 7 22.26 5.70 -18.46
C LYS A 7 22.55 4.34 -19.08
N ASP A 8 21.76 3.33 -18.72
CA ASP A 8 21.89 1.94 -19.18
C ASP A 8 21.03 1.64 -20.42
N GLY A 9 20.30 2.66 -20.92
CA GLY A 9 19.44 2.54 -22.10
C GLY A 9 18.05 1.97 -21.81
N ASN A 10 17.64 1.85 -20.53
CA ASN A 10 16.31 1.41 -20.16
C ASN A 10 15.32 2.56 -20.33
N LEU A 11 14.11 2.23 -20.77
CA LEU A 11 13.04 3.21 -20.97
C LEU A 11 12.46 3.65 -19.62
N ILE A 12 12.66 4.92 -19.28
CA ILE A 12 12.13 5.55 -18.05
C ILE A 12 10.72 6.10 -18.28
N ASP A 13 10.49 6.77 -19.41
CA ASP A 13 9.18 7.37 -19.75
C ASP A 13 8.85 7.19 -21.22
N GLY A 14 7.55 7.08 -21.51
CA GLY A 14 7.04 7.02 -22.88
C GLY A 14 6.57 5.64 -23.34
N GLN A 15 6.41 4.65 -22.47
CA GLN A 15 5.98 3.28 -22.82
C GLN A 15 4.69 3.27 -23.63
N HIS A 16 3.65 3.98 -23.17
CA HIS A 16 2.37 4.06 -23.89
C HIS A 16 2.50 4.77 -25.25
N ARG A 17 3.39 5.77 -25.35
CA ARG A 17 3.66 6.49 -26.60
C ARG A 17 4.34 5.61 -27.62
N LEU A 18 5.35 4.84 -27.18
CA LEU A 18 6.02 3.86 -28.04
C LEU A 18 5.06 2.73 -28.45
N ALA A 19 4.26 2.21 -27.52
CA ALA A 19 3.25 1.20 -27.83
C ALA A 19 2.25 1.72 -28.89
N ALA A 20 1.78 2.96 -28.74
CA ALA A 20 0.87 3.57 -29.72
C ALA A 20 1.52 3.74 -31.10
N VAL A 21 2.80 4.12 -31.17
CA VAL A 21 3.54 4.19 -32.44
C VAL A 21 3.67 2.82 -33.09
N LEU A 22 4.01 1.80 -32.31
CA LEU A 22 4.12 0.42 -32.80
C LEU A 22 2.79 -0.11 -33.33
N GLN A 23 1.68 0.15 -32.62
CA GLN A 23 0.34 -0.28 -33.06
C GLN A 23 -0.14 0.45 -34.29
N THR A 24 0.07 1.75 -34.36
CA THR A 24 -0.43 2.58 -35.49
C THR A 24 0.49 2.58 -36.70
N ARG A 25 1.76 2.16 -36.51
CA ARG A 25 2.83 2.21 -37.52
C ARG A 25 3.02 3.60 -38.16
N LYS A 26 2.62 4.65 -37.44
CA LYS A 26 2.75 6.03 -37.92
C LYS A 26 4.07 6.62 -37.48
N THR A 27 4.76 7.32 -38.37
CA THR A 27 5.96 8.08 -38.02
C THR A 27 5.55 9.33 -37.25
N VAL A 28 6.15 9.49 -36.06
CA VAL A 28 5.89 10.64 -35.17
C VAL A 28 7.23 11.25 -34.73
N LYS A 29 7.31 12.57 -34.78
CA LYS A 29 8.46 13.30 -34.23
C LYS A 29 8.29 13.43 -32.73
N MET A 30 9.29 12.99 -31.95
CA MET A 30 9.30 13.06 -30.49
C MET A 30 10.65 13.57 -30.00
N THR A 31 10.65 14.26 -28.88
CA THR A 31 11.88 14.56 -28.14
C THR A 31 12.33 13.29 -27.41
N VAL A 32 13.59 12.94 -27.55
CA VAL A 32 14.19 11.81 -26.81
C VAL A 32 15.24 12.37 -25.85
N ALA A 33 15.05 12.12 -24.56
CA ALA A 33 16.03 12.39 -23.53
C ALA A 33 16.79 11.09 -23.23
N THR A 34 18.11 11.16 -23.21
CA THR A 34 18.98 10.00 -22.89
C THR A 34 19.89 10.34 -21.73
N ASN A 35 20.49 9.33 -21.13
CA ASN A 35 21.44 9.48 -20.02
C ASN A 35 20.80 10.14 -18.77
N MET A 36 19.51 9.87 -18.54
CA MET A 36 18.79 10.40 -17.39
C MET A 36 19.16 9.60 -16.13
N ASP A 37 19.15 10.27 -14.98
CA ASP A 37 19.30 9.56 -13.71
C ASP A 37 18.02 8.77 -13.41
N ALA A 38 18.16 7.48 -13.07
CA ALA A 38 17.01 6.64 -12.75
C ALA A 38 16.17 7.18 -11.56
N SER A 39 16.76 7.98 -10.68
CA SER A 39 16.06 8.64 -9.57
C SER A 39 15.04 9.69 -10.04
N ILE A 40 15.21 10.22 -11.25
CA ILE A 40 14.28 11.19 -11.83
C ILE A 40 12.93 10.52 -12.18
N PHE A 41 12.92 9.20 -12.31
CA PHE A 41 11.70 8.42 -12.59
C PHE A 41 10.57 8.67 -11.59
N ASP A 42 10.91 8.89 -10.32
CA ASP A 42 9.94 9.17 -9.26
C ASP A 42 9.33 10.60 -9.36
N VAL A 43 9.94 11.47 -10.15
CA VAL A 43 9.59 12.91 -10.24
C VAL A 43 8.97 13.26 -11.59
N VAL A 44 9.20 12.45 -12.65
CA VAL A 44 8.67 12.74 -13.98
C VAL A 44 7.14 12.55 -13.98
N ASP A 45 6.44 13.68 -14.07
CA ASP A 45 4.98 13.72 -14.23
C ASP A 45 4.61 13.22 -15.64
N THR A 46 4.20 11.95 -15.72
CA THR A 46 3.82 11.29 -16.98
C THR A 46 2.37 11.61 -17.42
N GLY A 47 1.84 12.77 -17.05
CA GLY A 47 0.48 13.21 -17.44
C GLY A 47 -0.67 12.51 -16.72
N SER A 48 -0.44 11.32 -16.16
CA SER A 48 -1.30 10.65 -15.18
C SER A 48 -0.47 10.45 -13.92
N LYS A 49 -0.79 11.18 -12.85
CA LYS A 49 -0.11 11.01 -11.57
C LYS A 49 -0.14 9.54 -11.19
N ARG A 50 1.03 8.92 -11.10
CA ARG A 50 1.13 7.55 -10.61
C ARG A 50 0.56 7.50 -9.20
N SER A 51 -0.29 6.52 -8.94
CA SER A 51 -0.75 6.28 -7.59
C SER A 51 0.42 5.78 -6.73
N THR A 52 0.34 5.99 -5.43
CA THR A 52 1.32 5.42 -4.50
C THR A 52 1.39 3.89 -4.61
N GLY A 53 0.25 3.24 -4.94
CA GLY A 53 0.21 1.80 -5.22
C GLY A 53 1.09 1.42 -6.41
N ASP A 54 0.99 2.14 -7.52
CA ASP A 54 1.81 1.87 -8.72
C ASP A 54 3.31 2.07 -8.43
N ALA A 55 3.67 3.05 -7.57
CA ALA A 55 5.06 3.24 -7.15
C ALA A 55 5.58 2.05 -6.32
N LEU A 56 4.74 1.45 -5.47
CA LEU A 56 5.10 0.26 -4.70
C LEU A 56 5.18 -0.99 -5.59
N ASP A 57 4.33 -1.12 -6.60
CA ASP A 57 4.38 -2.23 -7.56
C ASP A 57 5.72 -2.19 -8.34
N ILE A 58 6.22 -1.01 -8.70
CA ILE A 58 7.56 -0.82 -9.30
C ILE A 58 8.67 -1.24 -8.34
N LEU A 59 8.51 -1.02 -7.03
CA LEU A 59 9.45 -1.46 -5.99
C LEU A 59 9.36 -2.97 -5.69
N GLY A 60 8.49 -3.68 -6.41
CA GLY A 60 8.34 -5.13 -6.35
C GLY A 60 7.30 -5.61 -5.35
N SER A 61 6.33 -4.79 -4.96
CA SER A 61 5.14 -5.26 -4.27
C SER A 61 4.17 -5.87 -5.29
N GLU A 62 3.63 -7.05 -5.01
CA GLU A 62 2.56 -7.63 -5.83
C GLU A 62 1.18 -6.99 -5.57
N HIS A 63 1.07 -6.18 -4.50
CA HIS A 63 -0.18 -5.62 -4.01
C HIS A 63 -0.03 -4.18 -3.53
N GLY A 64 0.64 -3.34 -4.28
CA GLY A 64 0.99 -1.97 -3.92
C GLY A 64 -0.18 -1.13 -3.43
N ARG A 65 -1.39 -1.33 -3.96
CA ARG A 65 -2.60 -0.63 -3.48
C ARG A 65 -2.96 -1.00 -2.04
N VAL A 66 -2.90 -2.29 -1.69
CA VAL A 66 -3.18 -2.78 -0.34
C VAL A 66 -2.13 -2.27 0.63
N VAL A 67 -0.85 -2.40 0.26
CA VAL A 67 0.29 -1.94 1.06
C VAL A 67 0.24 -0.43 1.24
N SER A 68 -0.01 0.33 0.17
CA SER A 68 -0.13 1.79 0.24
C SER A 68 -1.22 2.23 1.21
N ALA A 69 -2.40 1.60 1.17
CA ALA A 69 -3.49 1.89 2.09
C ALA A 69 -3.13 1.54 3.54
N ALA A 70 -2.50 0.39 3.78
CA ALA A 70 -2.05 -0.04 5.11
C ALA A 70 -1.02 0.91 5.71
N LEU A 71 0.04 1.24 4.98
CA LEU A 71 1.09 2.14 5.46
C LEU A 71 0.56 3.56 5.70
N ARG A 72 -0.43 4.02 4.91
CA ARG A 72 -1.11 5.28 5.19
C ARG A 72 -1.80 5.26 6.55
N ILE A 73 -2.52 4.18 6.88
CA ILE A 73 -3.15 4.01 8.19
C ILE A 73 -2.10 4.06 9.30
N CYS A 74 -0.99 3.32 9.18
CA CYS A 74 0.08 3.31 10.17
C CYS A 74 0.66 4.70 10.41
N ILE A 75 1.00 5.43 9.35
CA ILE A 75 1.56 6.79 9.45
C ILE A 75 0.56 7.76 10.09
N CYS A 76 -0.71 7.67 9.70
CA CYS A 76 -1.76 8.53 10.25
C CYS A 76 -1.98 8.23 11.75
N TYR A 77 -2.00 6.96 12.14
CA TYR A 77 -2.12 6.57 13.55
C TYR A 77 -0.95 7.08 14.37
N GLN A 78 0.28 6.91 13.91
CA GLN A 78 1.47 7.35 14.63
C GLN A 78 1.52 8.88 14.80
N LYS A 79 1.05 9.64 13.79
CA LYS A 79 1.07 11.11 13.83
C LYS A 79 -0.13 11.70 14.58
N PHE A 80 -1.27 11.04 14.52
CA PHE A 80 -2.56 11.56 15.00
C PHE A 80 -3.44 10.47 15.63
N PRO A 81 -3.02 9.83 16.73
CA PRO A 81 -3.74 8.69 17.31
C PRO A 81 -5.16 9.03 17.76
N GLU A 82 -5.40 10.30 18.13
CA GLU A 82 -6.67 10.80 18.66
C GLU A 82 -7.67 11.23 17.56
N LYS A 83 -7.30 11.13 16.28
CA LYS A 83 -8.13 11.66 15.18
C LYS A 83 -8.70 10.57 14.30
N THR A 84 -9.88 10.83 13.75
CA THR A 84 -10.41 10.04 12.63
C THR A 84 -9.56 10.30 11.38
N TRP A 85 -9.09 9.25 10.72
CA TRP A 85 -8.10 9.33 9.62
C TRP A 85 -8.74 9.43 8.24
N GLY A 86 -10.05 9.61 8.20
CA GLY A 86 -10.80 9.90 6.97
C GLY A 86 -11.08 11.39 6.81
N GLY A 87 -10.98 11.89 5.58
CA GLY A 87 -11.39 13.24 5.23
C GLY A 87 -10.25 14.28 5.16
N ALA A 88 -10.62 15.53 4.90
CA ALA A 88 -9.71 16.63 4.60
C ALA A 88 -8.93 17.20 5.81
N THR A 89 -9.20 16.72 7.01
CA THR A 89 -8.66 17.28 8.27
C THR A 89 -7.25 16.81 8.60
N ILE A 90 -6.74 15.78 7.95
CA ILE A 90 -5.40 15.25 8.16
C ILE A 90 -4.61 15.32 6.86
N LYS A 91 -3.42 15.95 6.93
CA LYS A 91 -2.49 15.94 5.80
C LYS A 91 -2.07 14.49 5.52
N GLN A 92 -2.48 13.98 4.37
CA GLN A 92 -2.16 12.64 3.95
C GLN A 92 -0.64 12.47 3.76
N PRO A 93 -0.09 11.28 4.09
CA PRO A 93 1.31 10.96 3.83
C PRO A 93 1.64 11.08 2.34
N SER A 94 2.84 11.56 2.04
CA SER A 94 3.32 11.62 0.66
C SER A 94 3.66 10.21 0.13
N THR A 95 3.74 10.08 -1.20
CA THR A 95 4.23 8.85 -1.84
C THR A 95 5.63 8.50 -1.34
N THR A 96 6.50 9.50 -1.16
CA THR A 96 7.86 9.32 -0.66
C THR A 96 7.88 8.76 0.77
N ASP A 97 7.04 9.25 1.67
CA ASP A 97 6.95 8.72 3.04
C ASP A 97 6.61 7.23 3.03
N ILE A 98 5.62 6.86 2.22
CA ILE A 98 5.14 5.47 2.11
C ILE A 98 6.18 4.56 1.47
N THR A 99 6.83 5.00 0.39
CA THR A 99 7.85 4.19 -0.31
C THR A 99 9.11 4.00 0.53
N ASN A 100 9.49 4.98 1.37
CA ASN A 100 10.62 4.84 2.28
C ASN A 100 10.35 3.77 3.35
N ILE A 101 9.20 3.81 4.01
CA ILE A 101 8.81 2.78 5.00
C ILE A 101 8.75 1.39 4.32
N TYR A 102 8.19 1.32 3.11
CA TYR A 102 8.16 0.05 2.38
C TYR A 102 9.56 -0.49 2.10
N LYS A 103 10.51 0.34 1.66
CA LYS A 103 11.90 -0.08 1.41
C LYS A 103 12.58 -0.60 2.68
N GLU A 104 12.34 0.04 3.82
CA GLU A 104 12.92 -0.35 5.11
C GLU A 104 12.34 -1.66 5.67
N ARG A 105 11.05 -1.93 5.43
CA ARG A 105 10.32 -3.06 6.03
C ARG A 105 9.75 -4.03 4.98
N LYS A 106 10.31 -4.08 3.78
CA LYS A 106 9.76 -4.82 2.65
C LYS A 106 9.47 -6.28 2.99
N ASP A 107 10.46 -7.00 3.48
CA ASP A 107 10.34 -8.43 3.72
C ASP A 107 9.29 -8.74 4.78
N GLU A 108 9.21 -7.94 5.83
CA GLU A 108 8.20 -8.04 6.89
C GLU A 108 6.79 -7.78 6.34
N ILE A 109 6.62 -6.71 5.56
CA ILE A 109 5.33 -6.33 4.96
C ILE A 109 4.84 -7.42 4.02
N GLU A 110 5.68 -7.95 3.14
CA GLU A 110 5.30 -8.98 2.18
C GLU A 110 5.01 -10.32 2.88
N ALA A 111 5.75 -10.67 3.92
CA ALA A 111 5.50 -11.85 4.74
C ALA A 111 4.12 -11.78 5.41
N LEU A 112 3.81 -10.68 6.11
CA LEU A 112 2.52 -10.45 6.74
C LEU A 112 1.38 -10.47 5.72
N LEU A 113 1.54 -9.79 4.60
CA LEU A 113 0.53 -9.73 3.55
C LEU A 113 0.22 -11.11 2.97
N SER A 114 1.23 -11.95 2.78
CA SER A 114 1.07 -13.34 2.34
C SER A 114 0.17 -14.14 3.29
N VAL A 115 0.38 -14.01 4.60
CA VAL A 115 -0.45 -14.70 5.62
C VAL A 115 -1.86 -14.12 5.65
N ILE A 116 -2.00 -12.80 5.65
CA ILE A 116 -3.31 -12.11 5.65
C ILE A 116 -4.13 -12.56 4.44
N LYS A 117 -3.56 -12.63 3.26
CA LYS A 117 -4.25 -13.09 2.05
C LYS A 117 -4.73 -14.53 2.14
N LYS A 118 -3.92 -15.42 2.71
CA LYS A 118 -4.33 -16.82 2.95
C LYS A 118 -5.50 -16.90 3.93
N LYS A 119 -5.46 -16.12 4.99
CA LYS A 119 -6.49 -16.07 6.03
C LYS A 119 -7.70 -15.20 5.65
N HIS A 120 -7.58 -14.25 4.71
CA HIS A 120 -8.63 -13.28 4.36
C HIS A 120 -9.96 -13.94 3.96
N LYS A 121 -9.93 -15.15 3.41
CA LYS A 121 -11.16 -15.90 3.14
C LYS A 121 -12.02 -16.09 4.39
N ASN A 122 -11.37 -16.11 5.55
CA ASN A 122 -11.97 -16.25 6.87
C ASN A 122 -12.17 -14.88 7.57
N PHE A 123 -11.42 -13.84 7.18
CA PHE A 123 -11.45 -12.50 7.76
C PHE A 123 -12.32 -11.52 6.95
N LYS A 124 -13.56 -11.90 6.65
CA LYS A 124 -14.45 -11.06 5.85
C LYS A 124 -14.89 -9.76 6.53
N CYS A 125 -14.61 -9.62 7.82
CA CYS A 125 -15.01 -8.47 8.62
C CYS A 125 -14.21 -7.18 8.36
N PHE A 126 -13.05 -7.26 7.70
CA PHE A 126 -12.27 -6.07 7.36
C PHE A 126 -11.38 -6.27 6.13
N ALA A 127 -11.03 -5.15 5.48
CA ALA A 127 -10.20 -5.15 4.28
C ALA A 127 -8.76 -5.65 4.57
N PRO A 128 -8.07 -6.29 3.61
CA PRO A 128 -6.68 -6.73 3.77
C PRO A 128 -5.72 -5.62 4.18
N SER A 129 -5.96 -4.39 3.73
CA SER A 129 -5.17 -3.22 4.11
C SER A 129 -5.28 -2.87 5.60
N LEU A 130 -6.47 -3.01 6.18
CA LEU A 130 -6.66 -2.81 7.62
C LEU A 130 -5.98 -3.94 8.41
N GLY A 131 -6.11 -5.19 7.95
CA GLY A 131 -5.42 -6.33 8.55
C GLY A 131 -3.91 -6.13 8.58
N LEU A 132 -3.32 -5.71 7.45
CA LEU A 132 -1.89 -5.42 7.37
C LEU A 132 -1.48 -4.25 8.28
N ALA A 133 -2.26 -3.17 8.30
CA ALA A 133 -1.97 -2.03 9.16
C ALA A 133 -2.00 -2.41 10.65
N LEU A 134 -3.03 -3.14 11.08
CA LEU A 134 -3.13 -3.63 12.46
C LEU A 134 -1.96 -4.56 12.82
N SER A 135 -1.58 -5.48 11.93
CA SER A 135 -0.44 -6.37 12.17
C SER A 135 0.84 -5.58 12.40
N LEU A 136 1.13 -4.59 11.53
CA LEU A 136 2.32 -3.74 11.66
C LEU A 136 2.31 -2.92 12.96
N LEU A 137 1.17 -2.33 13.31
CA LEU A 137 1.03 -1.55 14.55
C LEU A 137 1.16 -2.41 15.80
N LEU A 138 0.65 -3.63 15.79
CA LEU A 138 0.78 -4.57 16.90
C LEU A 138 2.22 -5.08 17.05
N LEU A 139 2.93 -5.34 15.94
CA LEU A 139 4.36 -5.65 15.98
C LEU A 139 5.17 -4.50 16.57
N ASP A 140 4.90 -3.27 16.13
CA ASP A 140 5.55 -2.06 16.65
C ASP A 140 5.26 -1.85 18.14
N ALA A 141 4.12 -2.35 18.64
CA ALA A 141 3.76 -2.38 20.05
C ALA A 141 4.39 -3.56 20.83
N GLY A 142 5.20 -4.40 20.18
CA GLY A 142 5.91 -5.52 20.79
C GLY A 142 5.12 -6.83 20.87
N TRP A 143 4.02 -6.96 20.14
CA TRP A 143 3.29 -8.22 20.05
C TRP A 143 4.05 -9.23 19.18
N SER A 144 4.02 -10.49 19.57
CA SER A 144 4.53 -11.58 18.75
C SER A 144 3.54 -11.96 17.63
N ASP A 145 4.03 -12.59 16.58
CA ASP A 145 3.18 -13.11 15.49
C ASP A 145 2.06 -14.01 16.02
N VAL A 146 2.35 -14.86 16.99
CA VAL A 146 1.36 -15.77 17.60
C VAL A 146 0.20 -14.97 18.21
N GLN A 147 0.51 -13.94 19.02
CA GLN A 147 -0.51 -13.09 19.66
C GLN A 147 -1.34 -12.33 18.63
N ILE A 148 -0.71 -11.87 17.54
CA ILE A 148 -1.39 -11.17 16.45
C ILE A 148 -2.38 -12.10 15.77
N TRP A 149 -1.97 -13.34 15.47
CA TRP A 149 -2.86 -14.29 14.80
C TRP A 149 -3.98 -14.80 15.71
N GLU A 150 -3.72 -14.99 17.01
CA GLU A 150 -4.74 -15.30 18.01
C GLU A 150 -5.78 -14.17 18.10
N PHE A 151 -5.35 -12.91 18.11
CA PHE A 151 -6.24 -11.75 18.06
C PHE A 151 -7.14 -11.78 16.83
N PHE A 152 -6.58 -11.98 15.64
CA PHE A 152 -7.38 -12.06 14.41
C PHE A 152 -8.33 -13.25 14.40
N ASP A 153 -7.93 -14.40 14.91
CA ASP A 153 -8.80 -15.56 15.03
C ASP A 153 -9.95 -15.27 16.00
N CYS A 154 -9.70 -14.60 17.13
CA CYS A 154 -10.75 -14.15 18.05
C CYS A 154 -11.74 -13.16 17.40
N VAL A 155 -11.22 -12.17 16.66
CA VAL A 155 -12.06 -11.21 15.92
C VAL A 155 -12.93 -11.93 14.88
N THR A 156 -12.35 -12.90 14.18
CA THR A 156 -13.05 -13.60 13.08
C THR A 156 -14.07 -14.60 13.58
N LEU A 157 -13.68 -15.45 14.51
CA LEU A 157 -14.54 -16.53 15.01
C LEU A 157 -15.56 -16.02 16.01
N GLY A 158 -15.19 -15.05 16.86
CA GLY A 158 -16.03 -14.52 17.92
C GLY A 158 -16.40 -15.55 18.98
N ALA A 159 -15.74 -16.71 18.95
CA ALA A 159 -16.04 -17.79 19.88
C ALA A 159 -15.35 -17.56 21.24
N ASN A 160 -16.07 -17.92 22.32
CA ASN A 160 -15.53 -17.88 23.70
C ASN A 160 -15.06 -16.50 24.18
N LEU A 161 -15.58 -15.41 23.59
CA LEU A 161 -15.30 -14.04 24.05
C LEU A 161 -16.27 -13.66 25.19
N SER A 162 -15.72 -13.11 26.27
CA SER A 162 -16.55 -12.51 27.33
C SER A 162 -17.38 -11.35 26.77
N PRO A 163 -18.60 -11.11 27.28
CA PRO A 163 -19.41 -9.94 26.92
C PRO A 163 -18.66 -8.60 27.08
N ASP A 164 -17.75 -8.51 28.04
CA ASP A 164 -16.93 -7.32 28.32
C ASP A 164 -15.63 -7.28 27.51
N SER A 165 -15.44 -8.21 26.58
CA SER A 165 -14.22 -8.28 25.78
C SER A 165 -14.11 -7.11 24.81
N VAL A 166 -12.99 -6.40 24.85
CA VAL A 166 -12.66 -5.35 23.87
C VAL A 166 -12.65 -5.92 22.44
N VAL A 167 -12.22 -7.17 22.27
CA VAL A 167 -12.21 -7.86 20.97
C VAL A 167 -13.63 -8.07 20.44
N LEU A 168 -14.57 -8.42 21.33
CA LEU A 168 -15.98 -8.56 20.95
C LEU A 168 -16.57 -7.21 20.56
N SER A 169 -16.30 -6.16 21.33
CA SER A 169 -16.72 -4.79 21.00
C SER A 169 -16.19 -4.35 19.64
N PHE A 170 -14.91 -4.56 19.38
CA PHE A 170 -14.27 -4.25 18.10
C PHE A 170 -14.90 -5.04 16.95
N ARG A 171 -15.13 -6.34 17.12
CA ARG A 171 -15.81 -7.18 16.14
C ARG A 171 -17.22 -6.65 15.81
N ASN A 172 -18.00 -6.27 16.83
CA ASN A 172 -19.34 -5.76 16.65
C ASN A 172 -19.34 -4.44 15.87
N GLN A 173 -18.38 -3.55 16.15
CA GLN A 173 -18.21 -2.32 15.37
C GLN A 173 -17.88 -2.61 13.90
N LEU A 174 -16.99 -3.55 13.61
CA LEU A 174 -16.65 -3.95 12.24
C LEU A 174 -17.82 -4.59 11.48
N SER A 175 -18.78 -5.14 12.20
CA SER A 175 -19.98 -5.79 11.63
C SER A 175 -21.16 -4.83 11.50
N ASP A 176 -21.06 -3.62 12.02
CA ASP A 176 -22.09 -2.59 11.90
C ASP A 176 -22.07 -2.01 10.47
N PRO A 177 -23.17 -2.10 9.72
CA PRO A 177 -23.24 -1.55 8.37
C PRO A 177 -23.18 -0.01 8.32
N HIS A 178 -23.25 0.67 9.47
CA HIS A 178 -23.16 2.12 9.61
C HIS A 178 -21.78 2.62 10.08
N PHE A 179 -20.82 1.69 10.22
CA PHE A 179 -19.45 2.02 10.64
C PHE A 179 -18.48 2.31 9.47
#